data_7d76c8b849c48c3c89c2b8689e2029a0
#
_entry.id   7d76c8b849c48c3c89c2b8689e2029a0
#
_cell.length_a   1.000
_cell.length_b   1.000
_cell.length_c   1.000
_cell.angle_alpha   90.00
_cell.angle_beta   90.00
_cell.angle_gamma   90.00
#
_symmetry.space_group_name_H-M   'P 1'
#
loop_
_entity.id
_entity.type
_entity.pdbx_description
1 polymer ?
#
loop_
_entity_poly.entity_id
_entity_poly.type
_entity_poly.pdbx_seq_one_letter_code
_entity_poly.pdbx_strand_id
1 'polypeptide(L)'
;MDLYEVESKIKELEASYNKEADNLMQELNAYKKKSPILPMYGDDPNVDKMIANKNRIIRSQYTRRENKIHKLWEKFYDDVTDIVTAEYNLPTDVAKLVVQQVRDRDIGRSELASYLDHYAIFAETVLDAVF
;
A
#
# COMPACT_ATOMS: atom_id res chain seq x y z
N MET A 1 2.54 24.15 13.53
CA MET A 1 2.94 22.95 12.76
C MET A 1 3.29 23.34 11.35
N ASP A 2 4.42 22.89 10.87
CA ASP A 2 4.91 23.20 9.53
C ASP A 2 4.61 22.05 8.57
N LEU A 3 3.80 22.34 7.54
CA LEU A 3 3.48 21.37 6.48
C LEU A 3 4.77 20.81 5.84
N TYR A 4 5.80 21.63 5.71
CA TYR A 4 7.09 21.21 5.14
C TYR A 4 7.74 20.07 5.95
N GLU A 5 7.65 20.09 7.28
CA GLU A 5 8.18 19.02 8.13
C GLU A 5 7.42 17.71 7.92
N VAL A 6 6.10 17.78 7.84
CA VAL A 6 5.25 16.60 7.57
C VAL A 6 5.57 16.03 6.20
N GLU A 7 5.64 16.88 5.20
CA GLU A 7 5.98 16.50 3.83
C GLU A 7 7.36 15.83 3.75
N SER A 8 8.35 16.40 4.43
CA SER A 8 9.71 15.85 4.48
C SER A 8 9.73 14.46 5.09
N LYS A 9 9.06 14.25 6.21
CA LYS A 9 8.98 12.96 6.89
C LYS A 9 8.29 11.91 6.03
N ILE A 10 7.21 12.28 5.35
CA ILE A 10 6.48 11.35 4.47
C ILE A 10 7.33 11.00 3.26
N LYS A 11 8.06 11.94 2.67
CA LYS A 11 8.95 11.69 1.53
C LYS A 11 10.10 10.75 1.90
N GLU A 12 10.71 10.94 3.06
CA GLU A 12 11.77 10.05 3.54
C GLU A 12 11.24 8.62 3.75
N LEU A 13 10.08 8.51 4.38
CA LEU A 13 9.41 7.24 4.60
C LEU A 13 9.08 6.56 3.27
N GLU A 14 8.48 7.31 2.35
CA GLU A 14 8.11 6.81 1.02
C GLU A 14 9.34 6.32 0.24
N ALA A 15 10.44 7.04 0.28
CA ALA A 15 11.68 6.64 -0.39
C ALA A 15 12.19 5.29 0.11
N SER A 16 12.14 5.06 1.43
CA SER A 16 12.50 3.79 2.05
C SER A 16 11.59 2.65 1.60
N TYR A 17 10.28 2.88 1.60
CA TYR A 17 9.30 1.87 1.18
C TYR A 17 9.34 1.60 -0.33
N ASN A 18 9.57 2.63 -1.15
CA ASN A 18 9.70 2.46 -2.60
C ASN A 18 10.87 1.56 -2.96
N LYS A 19 12.00 1.70 -2.27
CA LYS A 19 13.17 0.85 -2.50
C LYS A 19 12.85 -0.62 -2.25
N GLU A 20 12.16 -0.92 -1.15
CA GLU A 20 11.74 -2.28 -0.81
C GLU A 20 10.66 -2.78 -1.77
N ALA A 21 9.71 -1.93 -2.13
CA ALA A 21 8.66 -2.26 -3.10
C ALA A 21 9.24 -2.60 -4.47
N ASP A 22 10.24 -1.84 -4.93
CA ASP A 22 10.93 -2.12 -6.20
C ASP A 22 11.61 -3.49 -6.18
N ASN A 23 12.24 -3.85 -5.07
CA ASN A 23 12.85 -5.18 -4.92
C ASN A 23 11.80 -6.29 -4.97
N LEU A 24 10.66 -6.12 -4.32
CA LEU A 24 9.55 -7.08 -4.36
C LEU A 24 8.93 -7.18 -5.75
N MET A 25 8.79 -6.06 -6.45
CA MET A 25 8.30 -6.04 -7.83
C MET A 25 9.25 -6.75 -8.79
N GLN A 26 10.56 -6.55 -8.62
CA GLN A 26 11.58 -7.27 -9.41
C GLN A 26 11.49 -8.78 -9.18
N GLU A 27 11.31 -9.21 -7.93
CA GLU A 27 11.12 -10.61 -7.56
C GLU A 27 9.87 -11.19 -8.23
N LEU A 28 8.74 -10.45 -8.18
CA LEU A 28 7.50 -10.87 -8.81
C LEU A 28 7.66 -10.99 -10.34
N ASN A 29 8.24 -9.98 -10.97
CA ASN A 29 8.44 -9.97 -12.42
C ASN A 29 9.40 -11.06 -12.88
N ALA A 30 10.45 -11.31 -12.11
CA ALA A 30 11.39 -12.39 -12.39
C ALA A 30 10.69 -13.76 -12.30
N TYR A 31 9.83 -13.95 -11.30
CA TYR A 31 9.06 -15.18 -11.16
C TYR A 31 8.07 -15.37 -12.32
N LYS A 32 7.34 -14.31 -12.70
CA LYS A 32 6.40 -14.35 -13.84
C LYS A 32 7.11 -14.72 -15.13
N LYS A 33 8.31 -14.19 -15.34
CA LYS A 33 9.11 -14.50 -16.53
C LYS A 33 9.59 -15.95 -16.54
N LYS A 34 9.98 -16.47 -15.38
CA LYS A 34 10.48 -17.84 -15.21
C LYS A 34 9.36 -18.87 -15.22
N SER A 35 8.18 -18.50 -14.71
CA SER A 35 7.02 -19.39 -14.56
C SER A 35 5.77 -18.75 -15.13
N PRO A 36 5.67 -18.63 -16.46
CA PRO A 36 4.49 -18.03 -17.09
C PRO A 36 3.26 -18.95 -16.97
N ILE A 37 2.08 -18.36 -17.02
CA ILE A 37 0.84 -19.13 -17.13
C ILE A 37 0.84 -19.89 -18.45
N LEU A 38 0.54 -21.19 -18.39
CA LEU A 38 0.60 -22.06 -19.55
C LEU A 38 -0.73 -21.98 -20.33
N PRO A 39 -0.68 -21.97 -21.67
CA PRO A 39 -1.88 -21.96 -22.49
C PRO A 39 -2.57 -23.34 -22.48
N MET A 40 -3.91 -23.35 -22.57
CA MET A 40 -4.71 -24.57 -22.73
C MET A 40 -5.37 -24.54 -24.10
N TYR A 41 -5.22 -25.64 -24.84
CA TYR A 41 -5.71 -25.73 -26.22
C TYR A 41 -6.99 -26.56 -26.38
N GLY A 42 -7.42 -27.29 -25.34
CA GLY A 42 -8.65 -28.05 -25.36
C GLY A 42 -8.57 -29.38 -26.14
N ASP A 43 -7.38 -29.80 -26.54
CA ASP A 43 -7.20 -30.99 -27.39
C ASP A 43 -7.33 -32.31 -26.60
N ASP A 44 -6.90 -32.34 -25.38
CA ASP A 44 -6.94 -33.51 -24.50
C ASP A 44 -7.36 -33.12 -23.09
N PRO A 45 -8.53 -33.60 -22.59
CA PRO A 45 -9.02 -33.27 -21.27
C PRO A 45 -8.05 -33.59 -20.12
N ASN A 46 -7.25 -34.65 -20.25
CA ASN A 46 -6.28 -35.04 -19.23
C ASN A 46 -5.11 -34.07 -19.18
N VAL A 47 -4.62 -33.66 -20.35
CA VAL A 47 -3.54 -32.66 -20.46
C VAL A 47 -4.02 -31.31 -19.96
N ASP A 48 -5.22 -30.89 -20.35
CA ASP A 48 -5.81 -29.63 -19.89
C ASP A 48 -5.98 -29.59 -18.38
N LYS A 49 -6.37 -30.70 -17.76
CA LYS A 49 -6.47 -30.81 -16.31
C LYS A 49 -5.13 -30.65 -15.62
N MET A 50 -4.07 -31.23 -16.17
CA MET A 50 -2.71 -31.09 -15.67
C MET A 50 -2.23 -29.64 -15.78
N ILE A 51 -2.48 -28.99 -16.91
CA ILE A 51 -2.12 -27.60 -17.16
C ILE A 51 -2.88 -26.68 -16.20
N ALA A 52 -4.19 -26.89 -16.02
CA ALA A 52 -5.01 -26.13 -15.09
C ALA A 52 -4.46 -26.23 -13.65
N ASN A 53 -4.04 -27.42 -13.24
CA ASN A 53 -3.46 -27.66 -11.94
C ASN A 53 -2.12 -26.90 -11.76
N LYS A 54 -1.25 -26.95 -12.76
CA LYS A 54 0.00 -26.19 -12.76
C LYS A 54 -0.24 -24.69 -12.72
N ASN A 55 -1.20 -24.21 -13.51
CA ASN A 55 -1.54 -22.78 -13.54
C ASN A 55 -2.11 -22.31 -12.20
N ARG A 56 -2.88 -23.14 -11.52
CA ARG A 56 -3.38 -22.85 -10.18
C ARG A 56 -2.23 -22.62 -9.19
N ILE A 57 -1.22 -23.48 -9.24
CA ILE A 57 -0.04 -23.38 -8.37
C ILE A 57 0.76 -22.12 -8.72
N ILE A 58 0.95 -21.86 -10.02
CA ILE A 58 1.66 -20.66 -10.50
C ILE A 58 0.95 -19.38 -10.05
N ARG A 59 -0.37 -19.29 -10.21
CA ARG A 59 -1.17 -18.14 -9.76
C ARG A 59 -1.11 -17.96 -8.24
N SER A 60 -1.10 -19.06 -7.49
CA SER A 60 -0.92 -19.01 -6.04
C SER A 60 0.41 -18.36 -5.66
N GLN A 61 1.48 -18.66 -6.40
CA GLN A 61 2.79 -18.04 -6.18
C GLN A 61 2.81 -16.57 -6.59
N TYR A 62 2.10 -16.17 -7.63
CA TYR A 62 1.93 -14.77 -7.99
C TYR A 62 1.21 -14.02 -6.87
N THR A 63 0.09 -14.56 -6.41
CA THR A 63 -0.72 -13.96 -5.33
C THR A 63 0.10 -13.79 -4.05
N ARG A 64 0.90 -14.78 -3.69
CA ARG A 64 1.78 -14.72 -2.52
C ARG A 64 2.75 -13.53 -2.60
N ARG A 65 3.34 -13.31 -3.78
CA ARG A 65 4.29 -12.21 -4.00
C ARG A 65 3.58 -10.85 -4.06
N GLU A 66 2.42 -10.80 -4.70
CA GLU A 66 1.58 -9.61 -4.73
C GLU A 66 1.13 -9.19 -3.32
N ASN A 67 0.78 -10.17 -2.49
CA ASN A 67 0.38 -9.92 -1.10
C ASN A 67 1.51 -9.35 -0.25
N LYS A 68 2.77 -9.71 -0.51
CA LYS A 68 3.92 -9.12 0.17
C LYS A 68 4.02 -7.62 -0.12
N ILE A 69 3.79 -7.23 -1.38
CA ILE A 69 3.79 -5.83 -1.80
C ILE A 69 2.62 -5.08 -1.14
N HIS A 70 1.45 -5.70 -1.13
CA HIS A 70 0.26 -5.13 -0.50
C HIS A 70 0.46 -4.89 1.00
N LYS A 71 1.02 -5.87 1.71
CA LYS A 71 1.34 -5.75 3.14
C LYS A 71 2.39 -4.67 3.42
N LEU A 72 3.34 -4.51 2.52
CA LEU A 72 4.35 -3.46 2.62
C LEU A 72 3.68 -2.08 2.62
N TRP A 73 2.76 -1.84 1.70
CA TRP A 73 2.05 -0.56 1.62
C TRP A 73 1.07 -0.35 2.77
N GLU A 74 0.46 -1.40 3.31
CA GLU A 74 -0.33 -1.31 4.54
C GLU A 74 0.53 -0.82 5.70
N LYS A 75 1.73 -1.37 5.85
CA LYS A 75 2.68 -0.95 6.86
C LYS A 75 3.13 0.51 6.66
N PHE A 76 3.31 0.94 5.41
CA PHE A 76 3.58 2.34 5.08
C PHE A 76 2.50 3.26 5.65
N TYR A 77 1.22 2.94 5.43
CA TYR A 77 0.11 3.74 5.96
C TYR A 77 0.01 3.69 7.49
N ASP A 78 0.39 2.59 8.12
CA ASP A 78 0.50 2.51 9.57
C ASP A 78 1.57 3.49 10.08
N ASP A 79 2.72 3.53 9.43
CA ASP A 79 3.80 4.46 9.77
C ASP A 79 3.41 5.92 9.50
N VAL A 80 2.65 6.18 8.44
CA VAL A 80 2.06 7.51 8.16
C VAL A 80 1.10 7.92 9.29
N THR A 81 0.31 6.99 9.81
CA THR A 81 -0.57 7.23 10.95
C THR A 81 0.21 7.68 12.18
N ASP A 82 1.37 7.07 12.43
CA ASP A 82 2.24 7.46 13.53
C ASP A 82 2.77 8.90 13.37
N ILE A 83 3.14 9.27 12.15
CA ILE A 83 3.56 10.63 11.83
C ILE A 83 2.42 11.63 12.09
N VAL A 84 1.23 11.34 11.63
CA VAL A 84 0.05 12.21 11.84
C VAL A 84 -0.25 12.36 13.34
N THR A 85 -0.20 11.26 14.08
CA THR A 85 -0.42 11.27 15.53
C THR A 85 0.59 12.18 16.24
N ALA A 86 1.87 12.06 15.88
CA ALA A 86 2.94 12.83 16.51
C ALA A 86 2.91 14.32 16.14
N GLU A 87 2.62 14.63 14.87
CA GLU A 87 2.74 16.00 14.35
C GLU A 87 1.50 16.86 14.61
N TYR A 88 0.31 16.25 14.72
CA TYR A 88 -0.96 16.99 14.89
C TYR A 88 -1.62 16.80 16.26
N ASN A 89 -0.97 16.13 17.18
CA ASN A 89 -1.50 15.90 18.53
C ASN A 89 -2.92 15.32 18.51
N LEU A 90 -3.17 14.37 17.61
CA LEU A 90 -4.45 13.68 17.50
C LEU A 90 -4.43 12.35 18.26
N PRO A 91 -5.56 11.91 18.84
CA PRO A 91 -5.67 10.54 19.31
C PRO A 91 -5.41 9.56 18.17
N THR A 92 -4.85 8.40 18.48
CA THR A 92 -4.46 7.39 17.47
C THR A 92 -5.63 6.96 16.59
N ASP A 93 -6.81 6.75 17.16
CA ASP A 93 -8.02 6.37 16.44
C ASP A 93 -8.48 7.46 15.45
N VAL A 94 -8.37 8.73 15.83
CA VAL A 94 -8.67 9.87 14.96
C VAL A 94 -7.64 9.97 13.84
N ALA A 95 -6.36 9.81 14.16
CA ALA A 95 -5.29 9.81 13.16
C ALA A 95 -5.51 8.69 12.11
N LYS A 96 -5.93 7.51 12.54
CA LYS A 96 -6.28 6.41 11.62
C LYS A 96 -7.40 6.79 10.67
N LEU A 97 -8.43 7.48 11.15
CA LEU A 97 -9.54 7.96 10.31
C LEU A 97 -9.06 8.99 9.28
N VAL A 98 -8.18 9.89 9.68
CA VAL A 98 -7.59 10.89 8.77
C VAL A 98 -6.83 10.20 7.64
N VAL A 99 -5.98 9.25 7.97
CA VAL A 99 -5.19 8.49 7.00
C VAL A 99 -6.10 7.66 6.10
N GLN A 100 -7.15 7.05 6.65
CA GLN A 100 -8.12 6.25 5.89
C GLN A 100 -8.88 7.11 4.87
N GLN A 101 -9.25 8.34 5.22
CA GLN A 101 -9.91 9.27 4.30
C GLN A 101 -9.06 9.55 3.06
N VAL A 102 -7.75 9.77 3.27
CA VAL A 102 -6.82 10.03 2.18
C VAL A 102 -6.58 8.78 1.34
N ARG A 103 -6.45 7.64 2.00
CA ARG A 103 -6.24 6.35 1.34
C ARG A 103 -7.44 5.95 0.46
N ASP A 104 -8.65 6.13 0.95
CA ASP A 104 -9.89 5.78 0.23
C ASP A 104 -10.12 6.65 -1.01
N ARG A 105 -9.56 7.85 -1.04
CA ARG A 105 -9.68 8.75 -2.19
C ARG A 105 -8.68 8.47 -3.30
N ASP A 106 -7.83 7.47 -3.14
CA ASP A 106 -6.82 7.09 -4.12
C ASP A 106 -5.94 8.27 -4.55
N ILE A 107 -5.53 9.06 -3.57
CA ILE A 107 -4.69 10.24 -3.80
C ILE A 107 -3.26 9.79 -4.08
N GLY A 108 -2.65 10.35 -5.11
CA GLY A 108 -1.25 10.12 -5.43
C GLY A 108 -0.34 10.47 -4.26
N ARG A 109 0.72 9.69 -4.04
CA ARG A 109 1.62 9.88 -2.90
C ARG A 109 2.31 11.24 -2.88
N SER A 110 2.52 11.85 -4.04
CA SER A 110 3.10 13.19 -4.12
C SER A 110 2.24 14.27 -3.45
N GLU A 111 0.93 14.04 -3.35
CA GLU A 111 -0.04 14.98 -2.75
C GLU A 111 -0.46 14.56 -1.34
N LEU A 112 0.03 13.41 -0.88
CA LEU A 112 -0.40 12.80 0.38
C LEU A 112 -0.26 13.76 1.57
N ALA A 113 0.87 14.44 1.70
CA ALA A 113 1.12 15.34 2.82
C ALA A 113 0.13 16.49 2.89
N SER A 114 -0.21 17.10 1.74
CA SER A 114 -1.18 18.21 1.69
C SER A 114 -2.57 17.79 2.11
N TYR A 115 -3.03 16.62 1.66
CA TYR A 115 -4.34 16.11 2.02
C TYR A 115 -4.41 15.68 3.49
N LEU A 116 -3.35 15.07 4.01
CA LEU A 116 -3.26 14.72 5.43
C LEU A 116 -3.30 15.96 6.30
N ASP A 117 -2.57 17.00 5.94
CA ASP A 117 -2.56 18.27 6.65
C ASP A 117 -3.96 18.88 6.69
N HIS A 118 -4.66 18.90 5.57
CA HIS A 118 -6.01 19.43 5.47
C HIS A 118 -6.97 18.69 6.42
N TYR A 119 -6.99 17.37 6.36
CA TYR A 119 -7.91 16.57 7.19
C TYR A 119 -7.50 16.57 8.66
N ALA A 120 -6.20 16.59 8.96
CA ALA A 120 -5.72 16.62 10.34
C ALA A 120 -6.08 17.94 11.04
N ILE A 121 -5.91 19.07 10.36
CA ILE A 121 -6.30 20.39 10.87
C ILE A 121 -7.80 20.44 11.10
N PHE A 122 -8.59 19.92 10.19
CA PHE A 122 -10.05 19.86 10.35
C PHE A 122 -10.44 19.03 11.58
N ALA A 123 -9.84 17.85 11.75
CA ALA A 123 -10.10 16.96 12.87
C ALA A 123 -9.71 17.62 14.20
N GLU A 124 -8.56 18.29 14.25
CA GLU A 124 -8.10 19.02 15.43
C GLU A 124 -9.06 20.14 15.79
N THR A 125 -9.54 20.90 14.80
CA THR A 125 -10.53 21.97 15.01
C THR A 125 -11.84 21.42 15.57
N VAL A 126 -12.35 20.31 15.03
CA VAL A 126 -13.57 19.67 15.52
C VAL A 126 -13.40 19.18 16.97
N LEU A 127 -12.28 18.56 17.29
CA LEU A 127 -12.00 18.08 18.65
C LEU A 127 -11.92 19.24 19.64
N ASP A 128 -11.27 20.34 19.29
CA ASP A 128 -11.18 21.54 20.12
C ASP A 128 -12.57 22.18 20.36
N ALA A 129 -13.46 22.13 19.38
CA ALA A 129 -14.80 22.65 19.49
C ALA A 129 -15.71 21.78 20.37
N VAL A 130 -15.48 20.47 20.43
CA VAL A 130 -16.31 19.50 21.16
C VAL A 130 -15.80 19.30 22.60
N PHE A 131 -14.51 19.32 22.79
CA PHE A 131 -13.86 19.11 24.07
C PHE A 131 -13.14 20.36 24.56
#